data_a4d35c2dd1386eddb26e6d9087fb146e
#
_entry.id   a4d35c2dd1386eddb26e6d9087fb146e
#
_cell.length_a   1.000
_cell.length_b   1.000
_cell.length_c   1.000
_cell.angle_alpha   90.00
_cell.angle_beta   90.00
_cell.angle_gamma   90.00
#
_symmetry.space_group_name_H-M   'P 1'
#
loop_
_entity.id
_entity.type
_entity.pdbx_description
1 polymer ?
#
loop_
_entity_poly.entity_id
_entity_poly.type
_entity_poly.pdbx_seq_one_letter_code
_entity_poly.pdbx_strand_id
1 'polypeptide(L)'
;SCFFVYKGEFMNAKLIIYCKEKIQNYESLKQLCLLMNIEIILLNEQMTQNKIKDILNKKIKKTKKNNLEPAVVVFSNVASLQMDQILSKLKNNSTLCLKAVVTATNYNWTFEKLVLHLLEEYQKNK
;
A
#
# COMPACT_ATOMS: atom_id res chain seq x y z
N SER A 1 -15.28 1.33 25.90
CA SER A 1 -14.06 2.00 26.22
C SER A 1 -13.60 2.89 25.07
N CYS A 2 -12.75 3.85 25.37
CA CYS A 2 -12.22 4.74 24.35
C CYS A 2 -11.46 3.98 23.26
N PHE A 3 -11.02 2.78 23.58
CA PHE A 3 -10.39 1.89 22.64
C PHE A 3 -11.28 1.62 21.42
N PHE A 4 -12.57 1.49 21.63
CA PHE A 4 -13.51 1.27 20.52
C PHE A 4 -13.70 2.51 19.65
N VAL A 5 -13.66 3.67 20.27
CA VAL A 5 -13.78 4.91 19.51
C VAL A 5 -12.66 5.02 18.49
N TYR A 6 -11.43 4.70 18.92
CA TYR A 6 -10.30 4.76 18.01
C TYR A 6 -10.34 3.69 16.95
N LYS A 7 -10.86 2.51 17.27
CA LYS A 7 -10.96 1.43 16.30
C LYS A 7 -11.77 1.82 15.07
N GLY A 8 -12.87 2.55 15.28
CA GLY A 8 -13.70 2.97 14.16
C GLY A 8 -12.94 3.80 13.14
N GLU A 9 -11.99 4.63 13.59
CA GLU A 9 -11.20 5.47 12.71
C GLU A 9 -9.94 4.80 12.22
N PHE A 10 -9.17 4.22 13.13
CA PHE A 10 -7.88 3.64 12.80
C PHE A 10 -7.98 2.30 12.09
N MET A 11 -9.13 1.66 12.18
CA MET A 11 -9.33 0.33 11.59
C MET A 11 -9.96 0.38 10.21
N ASN A 12 -10.10 1.57 9.64
CA ASN A 12 -10.56 1.67 8.26
C ASN A 12 -9.55 1.00 7.33
N ALA A 13 -10.07 0.12 6.49
CA ALA A 13 -9.22 -0.59 5.53
C ALA A 13 -8.73 0.36 4.45
N LYS A 14 -7.44 0.31 4.19
CA LYS A 14 -6.82 1.17 3.18
C LYS A 14 -5.78 0.41 2.39
N LEU A 15 -5.60 0.83 1.15
CA LEU A 15 -4.52 0.37 0.28
C LEU A 15 -3.69 1.57 -0.12
N ILE A 16 -2.38 1.49 0.10
CA ILE A 16 -1.46 2.46 -0.46
C ILE A 16 -0.94 1.85 -1.76
N ILE A 17 -1.11 2.56 -2.87
CA ILE A 17 -0.68 2.07 -4.18
C ILE A 17 0.31 3.04 -4.79
N TYR A 18 1.51 2.56 -5.10
CA TYR A 18 2.53 3.32 -5.80
C TYR A 18 2.66 2.79 -7.22
N CYS A 19 2.65 3.71 -8.17
CA CYS A 19 2.79 3.40 -9.59
C CYS A 19 1.66 2.53 -10.12
N LYS A 20 0.44 3.05 -10.00
CA LYS A 20 -0.76 2.33 -10.47
C LYS A 20 -0.70 1.99 -11.95
N GLU A 21 0.09 2.74 -12.73
CA GLU A 21 0.23 2.53 -14.17
C GLU A 21 0.83 1.16 -14.48
N LYS A 22 1.59 0.59 -13.56
CA LYS A 22 2.19 -0.73 -13.72
C LYS A 22 1.31 -1.85 -13.17
N ILE A 23 0.11 -1.52 -12.69
CA ILE A 23 -0.83 -2.53 -12.21
C ILE A 23 -1.82 -2.85 -13.32
N GLN A 24 -1.75 -4.07 -13.81
CA GLN A 24 -2.69 -4.56 -14.82
C GLN A 24 -4.09 -4.56 -14.24
N ASN A 25 -5.05 -4.08 -15.03
CA ASN A 25 -6.44 -4.04 -14.60
C ASN A 25 -6.66 -3.23 -13.34
N TYR A 26 -5.94 -2.10 -13.22
CA TYR A 26 -6.10 -1.24 -12.06
C TYR A 26 -7.55 -0.83 -11.82
N GLU A 27 -8.31 -0.55 -12.89
CA GLU A 27 -9.72 -0.17 -12.74
C GLU A 27 -10.55 -1.28 -12.10
N SER A 28 -10.25 -2.52 -12.45
CA SER A 28 -10.93 -3.65 -11.83
C SER A 28 -10.59 -3.75 -10.33
N LEU A 29 -9.33 -3.52 -9.98
CA LEU A 29 -8.90 -3.48 -8.58
C LEU A 29 -9.61 -2.37 -7.84
N LYS A 30 -9.70 -1.20 -8.45
CA LYS A 30 -10.36 -0.04 -7.86
C LYS A 30 -11.83 -0.33 -7.58
N GLN A 31 -12.53 -0.96 -8.53
CA GLN A 31 -13.92 -1.31 -8.35
C GLN A 31 -14.10 -2.31 -7.21
N LEU A 32 -13.22 -3.30 -7.13
CA LEU A 32 -13.26 -4.28 -6.04
C LEU A 32 -13.10 -3.59 -4.69
N CYS A 33 -12.15 -2.66 -4.59
CA CYS A 33 -11.93 -1.93 -3.35
C CYS A 33 -13.15 -1.09 -2.96
N LEU A 34 -13.79 -0.47 -3.94
CA LEU A 34 -15.02 0.28 -3.68
C LEU A 34 -16.11 -0.62 -3.10
N LEU A 35 -16.28 -1.80 -3.68
CA LEU A 35 -17.29 -2.76 -3.20
C LEU A 35 -16.98 -3.25 -1.78
N MET A 36 -15.69 -3.34 -1.44
CA MET A 36 -15.28 -3.82 -0.12
C MET A 36 -15.07 -2.70 0.90
N ASN A 37 -15.41 -1.47 0.51
CA ASN A 37 -15.23 -0.30 1.37
C ASN A 37 -13.77 -0.12 1.82
N ILE A 38 -12.85 -0.33 0.88
CA ILE A 38 -11.42 -0.11 1.10
C ILE A 38 -11.00 1.16 0.37
N GLU A 39 -10.42 2.09 1.10
CA GLU A 39 -9.94 3.34 0.53
C GLU A 39 -8.58 3.14 -0.14
N ILE A 40 -8.41 3.67 -1.35
CA ILE A 40 -7.13 3.63 -2.04
C ILE A 40 -6.45 4.99 -1.90
N ILE A 41 -5.18 4.97 -1.48
CA ILE A 41 -4.33 6.16 -1.42
C ILE A 41 -3.25 5.98 -2.46
N LEU A 42 -3.26 6.84 -3.48
CA LEU A 42 -2.29 6.75 -4.57
C LEU A 42 -1.05 7.59 -4.26
N LEU A 43 0.11 6.99 -4.46
CA LEU A 43 1.38 7.69 -4.32
C LEU A 43 2.06 7.83 -5.67
N ASN A 44 2.76 8.94 -5.85
CA ASN A 44 3.63 9.16 -7.00
C ASN A 44 5.08 9.34 -6.53
N GLU A 45 5.97 9.59 -7.47
CA GLU A 45 7.41 9.69 -7.22
C GLU A 45 7.80 10.80 -6.24
N GLN A 46 6.95 11.79 -6.05
CA GLN A 46 7.23 12.91 -5.15
C GLN A 46 6.78 12.66 -3.72
N MET A 47 6.13 11.53 -3.46
CA MET A 47 5.53 11.24 -2.15
C MET A 47 6.25 10.13 -1.38
N THR A 48 7.30 9.54 -1.95
CA THR A 48 7.96 8.36 -1.38
C THR A 48 8.71 8.60 -0.08
N GLN A 49 8.98 9.85 0.27
CA GLN A 49 9.69 10.19 1.50
C GLN A 49 8.77 10.31 2.71
N ASN A 50 7.48 10.19 2.51
CA ASN A 50 6.53 10.23 3.63
C ASN A 50 6.55 8.93 4.41
N LYS A 51 6.34 9.04 5.72
CA LYS A 51 6.21 7.85 6.55
C LYS A 51 4.87 7.18 6.29
N ILE A 52 4.84 5.87 6.46
CA ILE A 52 3.60 5.10 6.26
C ILE A 52 2.46 5.70 7.09
N LYS A 53 2.74 6.03 8.36
CA LYS A 53 1.71 6.62 9.23
C LYS A 53 1.15 7.94 8.69
N ASP A 54 2.00 8.75 8.10
CA ASP A 54 1.57 10.05 7.57
C ASP A 54 0.74 9.87 6.30
N ILE A 55 1.10 8.89 5.48
CA ILE A 55 0.33 8.56 4.30
C ILE A 55 -1.07 8.09 4.70
N LEU A 56 -1.14 7.20 5.67
CA LEU A 56 -2.43 6.67 6.14
C LEU A 56 -3.30 7.75 6.77
N ASN A 57 -2.68 8.75 7.38
CA ASN A 57 -3.40 9.87 7.99
C ASN A 57 -3.60 11.03 7.02
N LYS A 58 -3.23 10.83 5.76
CA LYS A 58 -3.38 11.82 4.69
C LYS A 58 -2.64 13.12 4.94
N LYS A 59 -1.49 13.01 5.61
CA LYS A 59 -0.59 14.14 5.86
C LYS A 59 0.63 14.01 4.94
N ILE A 60 0.37 14.05 3.64
CA ILE A 60 1.38 13.77 2.63
C ILE A 60 2.04 15.07 2.18
N LYS A 61 3.38 15.07 2.16
CA LYS A 61 4.18 16.18 1.65
C LYS A 61 4.88 15.74 0.38
N LYS A 62 4.97 16.64 -0.58
CA LYS A 62 5.70 16.38 -1.81
C LYS A 62 7.13 16.86 -1.68
N THR A 63 8.06 16.04 -2.16
CA THR A 63 9.49 16.35 -2.17
C THR A 63 10.03 16.14 -3.58
N LYS A 64 11.33 16.01 -3.73
CA LYS A 64 11.95 15.70 -5.01
C LYS A 64 11.47 14.36 -5.53
N LYS A 65 11.42 14.22 -6.84
CA LYS A 65 11.07 12.95 -7.45
C LYS A 65 12.10 11.89 -7.07
N ASN A 66 11.61 10.73 -6.69
CA ASN A 66 12.43 9.58 -6.39
C ASN A 66 11.78 8.37 -7.06
N ASN A 67 12.36 7.97 -8.17
CA ASN A 67 11.77 6.92 -8.99
C ASN A 67 12.11 5.53 -8.46
N LEU A 68 11.13 4.90 -7.84
CA LEU A 68 11.23 3.51 -7.43
C LEU A 68 10.67 2.66 -8.57
N GLU A 69 11.40 1.60 -8.91
CA GLU A 69 11.07 0.81 -10.10
C GLU A 69 9.75 0.03 -10.03
N PRO A 70 9.49 -0.73 -8.96
CA PRO A 70 8.31 -1.61 -8.99
C PRO A 70 7.04 -0.88 -8.58
N ALA A 71 5.92 -1.43 -9.01
CA ALA A 71 4.64 -1.07 -8.38
C ALA A 71 4.63 -1.66 -6.98
N VAL A 72 3.93 -1.02 -6.06
CA VAL A 72 3.86 -1.47 -4.67
C VAL A 72 2.44 -1.29 -4.16
N VAL A 73 1.94 -2.31 -3.46
CA VAL A 73 0.64 -2.27 -2.81
C VAL A 73 0.85 -2.58 -1.32
N VAL A 74 0.43 -1.67 -0.47
CA VAL A 74 0.55 -1.82 0.98
C VAL A 74 -0.85 -1.89 1.59
N PHE A 75 -1.10 -2.93 2.37
CA PHE A 75 -2.40 -3.20 2.98
C PHE A 75 -2.42 -2.69 4.41
N SER A 76 -3.45 -1.92 4.76
CA SER A 76 -3.66 -1.46 6.12
C SER A 76 -5.06 -1.86 6.60
N ASN A 77 -5.13 -2.68 7.62
CA ASN A 77 -6.38 -3.13 8.25
C ASN A 77 -7.35 -3.81 7.27
N VAL A 78 -6.81 -4.55 6.32
CA VAL A 78 -7.60 -5.30 5.35
C VAL A 78 -7.82 -6.70 5.87
N ALA A 79 -9.07 -7.17 5.89
CA ALA A 79 -9.39 -8.51 6.36
C ALA A 79 -8.77 -9.56 5.44
N SER A 80 -8.42 -10.71 5.99
CA SER A 80 -7.72 -11.77 5.25
C SER A 80 -8.43 -12.18 3.97
N LEU A 81 -9.75 -12.36 4.03
CA LEU A 81 -10.50 -12.76 2.83
C LEU A 81 -10.49 -11.68 1.76
N GLN A 82 -10.56 -10.43 2.17
CA GLN A 82 -10.50 -9.30 1.23
C GLN A 82 -9.11 -9.19 0.63
N MET A 83 -8.08 -9.39 1.46
CA MET A 83 -6.69 -9.38 0.97
C MET A 83 -6.48 -10.46 -0.09
N ASP A 84 -7.01 -11.67 0.14
CA ASP A 84 -6.88 -12.75 -0.81
C ASP A 84 -7.52 -12.39 -2.15
N GLN A 85 -8.67 -11.73 -2.13
CA GLN A 85 -9.33 -11.31 -3.36
C GLN A 85 -8.49 -10.28 -4.12
N ILE A 86 -7.89 -9.35 -3.39
CA ILE A 86 -7.02 -8.34 -4.00
C ILE A 86 -5.77 -9.00 -4.57
N LEU A 87 -5.14 -9.89 -3.80
CA LEU A 87 -3.94 -10.59 -4.26
C LEU A 87 -4.21 -11.40 -5.52
N SER A 88 -5.41 -11.99 -5.63
CA SER A 88 -5.79 -12.73 -6.84
C SER A 88 -5.78 -11.82 -8.07
N LYS A 89 -6.20 -10.58 -7.93
CA LYS A 89 -6.18 -9.64 -9.05
C LYS A 89 -4.77 -9.21 -9.43
N LEU A 90 -3.84 -9.22 -8.49
CA LEU A 90 -2.45 -8.83 -8.73
C LEU A 90 -1.57 -9.98 -9.18
N LYS A 91 -2.07 -11.20 -9.07
CA LYS A 91 -1.30 -12.43 -9.28
C LYS A 91 -0.63 -12.51 -10.65
N ASN A 92 -1.32 -12.10 -11.69
CA ASN A 92 -0.85 -12.22 -13.06
C ASN A 92 -0.32 -10.90 -13.62
N ASN A 93 0.10 -10.00 -12.75
CA ASN A 93 0.65 -8.73 -13.19
C ASN A 93 1.93 -8.98 -14.00
N SER A 94 2.03 -8.39 -15.18
CA SER A 94 3.15 -8.64 -16.09
C SER A 94 4.46 -8.02 -15.58
N THR A 95 4.38 -6.97 -14.78
CA THR A 95 5.57 -6.34 -14.19
C THR A 95 5.58 -6.61 -12.69
N LEU A 96 6.74 -6.42 -12.09
CA LEU A 96 6.90 -6.66 -10.65
C LEU A 96 5.98 -5.75 -9.84
N CYS A 97 5.20 -6.35 -8.96
CA CYS A 97 4.37 -5.63 -8.00
C CYS A 97 4.66 -6.18 -6.61
N LEU A 98 5.28 -5.37 -5.78
CA LEU A 98 5.61 -5.75 -4.41
C LEU A 98 4.40 -5.53 -3.50
N LYS A 99 4.26 -6.37 -2.48
CA LYS A 99 3.13 -6.29 -1.57
C LYS A 99 3.63 -6.33 -0.14
N ALA A 100 2.99 -5.56 0.73
CA ALA A 100 3.33 -5.53 2.14
C ALA A 100 2.09 -5.25 2.96
N VAL A 101 2.17 -5.62 4.24
CA VAL A 101 1.13 -5.29 5.22
C VAL A 101 1.73 -4.32 6.22
N VAL A 102 0.96 -3.32 6.62
CA VAL A 102 1.40 -2.37 7.65
C VAL A 102 1.56 -3.11 8.97
N THR A 103 2.71 -2.93 9.61
CA THR A 103 3.02 -3.52 10.91
C THR A 103 3.42 -2.42 11.89
N ALA A 104 3.51 -2.76 13.18
CA ALA A 104 4.00 -1.82 14.18
C ALA A 104 5.41 -1.34 13.84
N THR A 105 6.22 -2.21 13.23
CA THR A 105 7.59 -1.87 12.85
C THR A 105 7.63 -0.90 11.68
N ASN A 106 6.95 -1.22 10.57
CA ASN A 106 7.07 -0.39 9.37
C ASN A 106 6.17 0.84 9.37
N TYR A 107 5.27 0.95 10.32
CA TYR A 107 4.36 2.10 10.44
C TYR A 107 5.13 3.43 10.52
N ASN A 108 6.31 3.41 11.14
CA ASN A 108 7.14 4.60 11.31
C ASN A 108 8.23 4.74 10.23
N TRP A 109 8.31 3.81 9.28
CA TRP A 109 9.26 3.89 8.18
C TRP A 109 8.73 4.82 7.09
N THR A 110 9.65 5.42 6.32
CA THR A 110 9.24 6.08 5.08
C THR A 110 8.80 5.00 4.10
N PHE A 111 7.97 5.41 3.14
CA PHE A 111 7.56 4.49 2.09
C PHE A 111 8.78 3.95 1.33
N GLU A 112 9.75 4.81 1.04
CA GLU A 112 10.98 4.40 0.36
C GLU A 112 11.70 3.30 1.14
N LYS A 113 11.84 3.46 2.46
CA LYS A 113 12.51 2.45 3.27
C LYS A 113 11.80 1.11 3.18
N LEU A 114 10.47 1.13 3.22
CA LEU A 114 9.69 -0.09 3.08
C LEU A 114 9.95 -0.77 1.73
N VAL A 115 9.93 0.01 0.66
CA VAL A 115 10.16 -0.54 -0.68
C VAL A 115 11.55 -1.14 -0.81
N LEU A 116 12.57 -0.45 -0.30
CA LEU A 116 13.93 -0.97 -0.36
C LEU A 116 14.06 -2.27 0.43
N HIS A 117 13.39 -2.37 1.56
CA HIS A 117 13.35 -3.58 2.36
C HIS A 117 12.69 -4.73 1.60
N LEU A 118 11.56 -4.45 0.94
CA LEU A 118 10.85 -5.44 0.13
C LEU A 118 11.68 -5.91 -1.06
N LEU A 119 12.40 -5.00 -1.70
CA LEU A 119 13.29 -5.36 -2.81
C LEU A 119 14.41 -6.26 -2.35
N GLU A 120 14.99 -5.97 -1.19
CA GLU A 120 16.05 -6.80 -0.62
C GLU A 120 15.54 -8.21 -0.34
N GLU A 121 14.36 -8.33 0.26
CA GLU A 121 13.75 -9.63 0.51
C GLU A 121 13.43 -10.38 -0.79
N TYR A 122 12.92 -9.66 -1.77
CA TYR A 122 12.58 -10.24 -3.06
C TYR A 122 13.83 -10.85 -3.73
N GLN A 123 14.94 -10.13 -3.68
CA GLN A 123 16.18 -10.62 -4.29
C GLN A 123 16.76 -11.82 -3.56
N LYS A 124 16.62 -11.88 -2.24
CA LYS A 124 17.09 -13.02 -1.46
C LYS A 124 16.31 -14.30 -1.77
N ASN A 125 15.05 -14.16 -2.11
CA ASN A 125 14.15 -15.31 -2.36
C ASN A 125 14.05 -15.68 -3.84
N LYS A 126 14.92 -15.10 -4.66
CA LYS A 126 14.88 -15.32 -6.10
C LYS A 126 15.68 -16.55 -6.52
#